data_a5c4ee171098908c0ca32a6854577703
#
_entry.id   a5c4ee171098908c0ca32a6854577703
#
_cell.length_a   1.000
_cell.length_b   1.000
_cell.length_c   1.000
_cell.angle_alpha   90.00
_cell.angle_beta   90.00
_cell.angle_gamma   90.00
#
_symmetry.space_group_name_H-M   'P 1'
#
loop_
_entity.id
_entity.type
_entity.pdbx_description
1 polymer ?
#
loop_
_entity_poly.entity_id
_entity_poly.type
_entity_poly.pdbx_seq_one_letter_code
_entity_poly.pdbx_strand_id
1 'polypeptide(L)'
;MQGKIKTQYTGLLLIFVMFFSTFAFAIINSITPYEPEVTGAPDQPETIQRYLNRPLTQTEKTSLIQNQIAILEFSHTKDCAKCAEYRTVIESFYTKYPNILVVDLEGDKDSIQFVGKETQPITDLNPENLLDAYCKVSAVQTKECLLKNI
;
A
#
# COMPACT_ATOMS: atom_id res chain seq x y z
N MET A 1 30.31 -58.78 -13.16
CA MET A 1 29.78 -58.32 -11.84
C MET A 1 29.64 -56.79 -11.67
N GLN A 2 29.74 -55.98 -12.72
CA GLN A 2 29.70 -54.50 -12.63
C GLN A 2 28.30 -53.88 -12.73
N GLY A 3 27.26 -54.65 -13.04
CA GLY A 3 25.91 -54.08 -13.21
C GLY A 3 25.10 -53.81 -11.93
N LYS A 4 25.33 -54.56 -10.87
CA LYS A 4 24.57 -54.47 -9.60
C LYS A 4 24.94 -53.27 -8.75
N ILE A 5 26.18 -52.77 -8.84
CA ILE A 5 26.62 -51.62 -8.03
C ILE A 5 26.03 -50.30 -8.53
N LYS A 6 25.87 -50.12 -9.84
CA LYS A 6 25.29 -48.89 -10.42
C LYS A 6 23.82 -48.69 -10.03
N THR A 7 23.04 -49.76 -9.98
CA THR A 7 21.60 -49.68 -9.64
C THR A 7 21.38 -49.34 -8.17
N GLN A 8 22.24 -49.76 -7.25
CA GLN A 8 22.16 -49.42 -5.83
C GLN A 8 22.48 -47.95 -5.57
N TYR A 9 23.47 -47.36 -6.27
CA TYR A 9 23.79 -45.95 -6.12
C TYR A 9 22.71 -45.05 -6.74
N THR A 10 22.06 -45.48 -7.82
CA THR A 10 20.94 -44.70 -8.41
C THR A 10 19.74 -44.64 -7.48
N GLY A 11 19.40 -45.74 -6.79
CA GLY A 11 18.34 -45.75 -5.80
C GLY A 11 18.65 -44.89 -4.57
N LEU A 12 19.88 -44.94 -4.08
CA LEU A 12 20.33 -44.12 -2.96
C LEU A 12 20.31 -42.61 -3.32
N LEU A 13 20.74 -42.28 -4.53
CA LEU A 13 20.74 -40.88 -5.02
C LEU A 13 19.32 -40.32 -5.15
N LEU A 14 18.36 -41.12 -5.63
CA LEU A 14 16.95 -40.72 -5.70
C LEU A 14 16.36 -40.45 -4.32
N ILE A 15 16.64 -41.30 -3.34
CA ILE A 15 16.19 -41.10 -1.95
C ILE A 15 16.80 -39.81 -1.39
N PHE A 16 18.08 -39.56 -1.66
CA PHE A 16 18.76 -38.34 -1.19
C PHE A 16 18.17 -37.07 -1.78
N VAL A 17 17.88 -37.08 -3.07
CA VAL A 17 17.22 -35.92 -3.75
C VAL A 17 15.83 -35.68 -3.19
N MET A 18 15.04 -36.72 -2.95
CA MET A 18 13.70 -36.56 -2.33
C MET A 18 13.77 -35.98 -0.90
N PHE A 19 14.71 -36.48 -0.08
CA PHE A 19 14.92 -35.97 1.28
C PHE A 19 15.39 -34.51 1.27
N PHE A 20 16.34 -34.16 0.40
CA PHE A 20 16.79 -32.76 0.29
C PHE A 20 15.73 -31.80 -0.20
N SER A 21 14.87 -32.24 -1.13
CA SER A 21 13.76 -31.44 -1.64
C SER A 21 12.73 -31.13 -0.54
N THR A 22 12.38 -32.12 0.27
CA THR A 22 11.44 -31.92 1.40
C THR A 22 12.05 -31.08 2.52
N PHE A 23 13.36 -31.24 2.78
CA PHE A 23 14.08 -30.47 3.80
C PHE A 23 14.24 -28.99 3.39
N ALA A 24 14.55 -28.73 2.12
CA ALA A 24 14.62 -27.36 1.58
C ALA A 24 13.27 -26.63 1.67
N PHE A 25 12.18 -27.34 1.40
CA PHE A 25 10.83 -26.78 1.53
C PHE A 25 10.48 -26.46 2.99
N ALA A 26 10.86 -27.31 3.93
CA ALA A 26 10.64 -27.08 5.36
C ALA A 26 11.44 -25.88 5.89
N ILE A 27 12.70 -25.70 5.41
CA ILE A 27 13.53 -24.55 5.81
C ILE A 27 12.97 -23.24 5.24
N ILE A 28 12.53 -23.22 3.99
CA ILE A 28 11.94 -22.01 3.38
C ILE A 28 10.68 -21.58 4.13
N ASN A 29 9.83 -22.53 4.52
CA ASN A 29 8.65 -22.23 5.33
C ASN A 29 8.97 -21.84 6.78
N SER A 30 10.14 -22.20 7.31
CA SER A 30 10.55 -21.82 8.67
C SER A 30 11.23 -20.45 8.74
N ILE A 31 11.66 -19.90 7.59
CA ILE A 31 12.31 -18.57 7.50
C ILE A 31 11.29 -17.47 7.19
N THR A 32 10.04 -17.83 6.85
CA THR A 32 8.97 -16.82 6.81
C THR A 32 8.84 -16.22 8.21
N PRO A 33 8.96 -14.88 8.36
CA PRO A 33 8.79 -14.23 9.65
C PRO A 33 7.45 -14.68 10.22
N TYR A 34 7.48 -15.21 11.44
CA TYR A 34 6.28 -15.53 12.20
C TYR A 34 5.46 -14.25 12.36
N GLU A 35 4.45 -14.12 11.53
CA GLU A 35 3.42 -13.14 11.74
C GLU A 35 2.61 -13.63 12.95
N PRO A 36 2.54 -12.86 14.06
CA PRO A 36 1.77 -13.32 15.22
C PRO A 36 0.33 -13.53 14.79
N GLU A 37 -0.14 -14.77 14.91
CA GLU A 37 -1.56 -15.11 14.77
C GLU A 37 -2.37 -14.25 15.74
N VAL A 38 -2.98 -13.22 15.21
CA VAL A 38 -4.10 -12.57 15.86
C VAL A 38 -5.29 -13.51 15.69
N THR A 39 -5.50 -14.37 16.70
CA THR A 39 -6.71 -15.15 16.88
C THR A 39 -7.90 -14.21 16.99
N GLY A 40 -8.69 -14.09 15.95
CA GLY A 40 -9.92 -13.32 15.99
C GLY A 40 -10.66 -13.34 14.67
N ALA A 41 -11.62 -14.23 14.55
CA ALA A 41 -12.78 -14.26 13.65
C ALA A 41 -12.54 -14.20 12.13
N PRO A 42 -13.25 -15.07 11.35
CA PRO A 42 -13.12 -15.15 9.91
C PRO A 42 -13.86 -14.02 9.20
N ASP A 43 -13.24 -13.57 8.11
CA ASP A 43 -13.87 -12.95 6.95
C ASP A 43 -14.73 -11.70 7.15
N GLN A 44 -14.06 -10.60 7.48
CA GLN A 44 -14.39 -9.36 6.79
C GLN A 44 -13.12 -8.93 6.04
N PRO A 45 -13.21 -8.54 4.73
CA PRO A 45 -12.11 -7.82 4.11
C PRO A 45 -11.88 -6.61 5.01
N GLU A 46 -10.69 -6.53 5.63
CA GLU A 46 -10.29 -5.34 6.38
C GLU A 46 -10.49 -4.17 5.42
N THR A 47 -11.58 -3.47 5.63
CA THR A 47 -11.81 -2.19 4.99
C THR A 47 -10.71 -1.32 5.56
N ILE A 48 -9.57 -1.26 4.88
CA ILE A 48 -8.48 -0.36 5.23
C ILE A 48 -9.16 0.97 5.48
N GLN A 49 -9.13 1.43 6.71
CA GLN A 49 -9.75 2.67 7.10
C GLN A 49 -8.99 3.78 6.38
N ARG A 50 -9.43 4.11 5.17
CA ARG A 50 -8.75 5.02 4.24
C ARG A 50 -8.90 6.49 4.61
N TYR A 51 -9.53 6.76 5.74
CA TYR A 51 -9.72 8.09 6.29
C TYR A 51 -9.26 8.12 7.74
N LEU A 52 -8.23 8.88 8.05
CA LEU A 52 -7.60 8.94 9.36
C LEU A 52 -7.63 10.37 9.91
N ASN A 53 -7.97 10.50 11.19
CA ASN A 53 -7.97 11.77 11.93
C ASN A 53 -6.73 11.88 12.84
N ARG A 54 -5.63 11.24 12.47
CA ARG A 54 -4.36 11.29 13.19
C ARG A 54 -3.20 11.45 12.24
N PRO A 55 -2.11 12.07 12.68
CA PRO A 55 -0.90 12.14 11.87
C PRO A 55 -0.30 10.75 11.65
N LEU A 56 0.27 10.54 10.49
CA LEU A 56 1.04 9.35 10.16
C LEU A 56 2.48 9.51 10.62
N THR A 57 3.04 8.46 11.18
CA THR A 57 4.47 8.38 11.45
C THR A 57 5.26 8.28 10.13
N GLN A 58 6.55 8.60 10.16
CA GLN A 58 7.41 8.50 8.98
C GLN A 58 7.48 7.06 8.44
N THR A 59 7.48 6.07 9.34
CA THR A 59 7.49 4.65 8.96
C THR A 59 6.21 4.26 8.24
N GLU A 60 5.04 4.70 8.74
CA GLU A 60 3.74 4.45 8.09
C GLU A 60 3.69 5.10 6.70
N LYS A 61 4.12 6.37 6.58
CA LYS A 61 4.19 7.06 5.28
C LYS A 61 5.04 6.29 4.28
N THR A 62 6.24 5.87 4.69
CA THR A 62 7.14 5.10 3.83
C THR A 62 6.52 3.77 3.39
N SER A 63 5.90 3.04 4.32
CA SER A 63 5.22 1.78 4.02
C SER A 63 4.06 1.96 3.04
N LEU A 64 3.23 2.99 3.23
CA LEU A 64 2.10 3.28 2.34
C LEU A 64 2.59 3.61 0.92
N ILE A 65 3.61 4.45 0.79
CA ILE A 65 4.20 4.82 -0.50
C ILE A 65 4.81 3.61 -1.21
N GLN A 66 5.50 2.73 -0.48
CA GLN A 66 6.03 1.47 -1.01
C GLN A 66 4.92 0.54 -1.53
N ASN A 67 3.75 0.55 -0.86
CA ASN A 67 2.56 -0.17 -1.29
C ASN A 67 1.72 0.58 -2.35
N GLN A 68 2.30 1.61 -2.97
CA GLN A 68 1.66 2.40 -4.04
C GLN A 68 0.39 3.13 -3.60
N ILE A 69 0.28 3.46 -2.32
CA ILE A 69 -0.81 4.25 -1.77
C ILE A 69 -0.35 5.71 -1.72
N ALA A 70 -1.09 6.60 -2.36
CA ALA A 70 -0.90 8.04 -2.26
C ALA A 70 -1.58 8.57 -1.00
N ILE A 71 -0.95 9.49 -0.29
CA ILE A 71 -1.48 10.05 0.95
C ILE A 71 -1.96 11.47 0.65
N LEU A 72 -3.25 11.74 0.88
CA LEU A 72 -3.81 13.09 0.82
C LEU A 72 -3.87 13.65 2.24
N GLU A 73 -3.00 14.57 2.55
CA GLU A 73 -2.99 15.29 3.83
C GLU A 73 -3.81 16.55 3.72
N PHE A 74 -4.87 16.65 4.51
CA PHE A 74 -5.72 17.81 4.67
C PHE A 74 -5.58 18.33 6.08
N SER A 75 -4.92 19.47 6.25
CA SER A 75 -4.81 20.18 7.52
C SER A 75 -5.69 21.42 7.48
N HIS A 76 -6.46 21.64 8.54
CA HIS A 76 -7.39 22.77 8.60
C HIS A 76 -7.46 23.36 10.00
N THR A 77 -7.76 24.66 10.06
CA THR A 77 -8.04 25.37 11.30
C THR A 77 -9.46 25.07 11.79
N LYS A 78 -9.74 25.33 13.07
CA LYS A 78 -11.09 25.16 13.67
C LYS A 78 -12.16 26.00 12.96
N ASP A 79 -11.78 27.19 12.52
CA ASP A 79 -12.67 28.18 11.93
C ASP A 79 -12.68 28.13 10.39
N CYS A 80 -12.29 27.00 9.82
CA CYS A 80 -12.22 26.83 8.37
C CYS A 80 -13.60 26.88 7.70
N ALA A 81 -13.90 27.99 7.04
CA ALA A 81 -15.21 28.23 6.43
C ALA A 81 -15.54 27.29 5.23
N LYS A 82 -14.49 26.78 4.54
CA LYS A 82 -14.63 25.92 3.34
C LYS A 82 -14.43 24.44 3.62
N CYS A 83 -14.14 24.03 4.84
CA CYS A 83 -13.78 22.65 5.14
C CYS A 83 -14.89 21.64 4.85
N ALA A 84 -16.15 22.00 5.03
CA ALA A 84 -17.28 21.14 4.67
C ALA A 84 -17.34 20.86 3.16
N GLU A 85 -17.12 21.88 2.35
CA GLU A 85 -17.05 21.77 0.89
C GLU A 85 -15.83 20.92 0.47
N TYR A 86 -14.68 21.18 1.06
CA TYR A 86 -13.44 20.45 0.78
C TYR A 86 -13.55 18.96 1.12
N ARG A 87 -14.15 18.62 2.26
CA ARG A 87 -14.41 17.23 2.63
C ARG A 87 -15.28 16.51 1.61
N THR A 88 -16.31 17.16 1.11
CA THR A 88 -17.18 16.58 0.07
C THR A 88 -16.41 16.29 -1.21
N VAL A 89 -15.54 17.20 -1.64
CA VAL A 89 -14.70 17.00 -2.82
C VAL A 89 -13.69 15.87 -2.59
N ILE A 90 -13.01 15.86 -1.44
CA ILE A 90 -12.07 14.82 -1.05
C ILE A 90 -12.76 13.45 -0.98
N GLU A 91 -13.95 13.37 -0.38
CA GLU A 91 -14.70 12.13 -0.24
C GLU A 91 -15.09 11.54 -1.60
N SER A 92 -15.59 12.39 -2.50
CA SER A 92 -15.90 11.96 -3.87
C SER A 92 -14.67 11.45 -4.60
N PHE A 93 -13.52 12.07 -4.34
CA PHE A 93 -12.26 11.73 -4.98
C PHE A 93 -11.68 10.40 -4.47
N TYR A 94 -11.54 10.21 -3.17
CA TYR A 94 -10.96 8.96 -2.64
C TYR A 94 -11.90 7.75 -2.84
N THR A 95 -13.20 7.99 -2.99
CA THR A 95 -14.14 6.93 -3.36
C THR A 95 -13.91 6.44 -4.78
N LYS A 96 -13.54 7.34 -5.68
CA LYS A 96 -13.21 7.01 -7.07
C LYS A 96 -11.84 6.36 -7.22
N TYR A 97 -10.87 6.75 -6.40
CA TYR A 97 -9.47 6.27 -6.48
C TYR A 97 -9.10 5.44 -5.24
N PRO A 98 -9.15 4.09 -5.31
CA PRO A 98 -8.98 3.21 -4.16
C PRO A 98 -7.58 3.25 -3.52
N ASN A 99 -6.56 3.71 -4.26
CA ASN A 99 -5.18 3.77 -3.79
C ASN A 99 -4.84 5.11 -3.11
N ILE A 100 -5.81 5.73 -2.45
CA ILE A 100 -5.63 6.96 -1.69
C ILE A 100 -6.01 6.72 -0.23
N LEU A 101 -5.14 7.18 0.66
CA LEU A 101 -5.41 7.34 2.08
C LEU A 101 -5.56 8.82 2.38
N VAL A 102 -6.63 9.20 3.05
CA VAL A 102 -6.88 10.59 3.49
C VAL A 102 -6.48 10.73 4.95
N VAL A 103 -5.72 11.76 5.25
CA VAL A 103 -5.36 12.18 6.62
C VAL A 103 -5.94 13.56 6.85
N ASP A 104 -6.95 13.66 7.71
CA ASP A 104 -7.65 14.91 8.05
C ASP A 104 -7.21 15.35 9.45
N LEU A 105 -6.55 16.49 9.55
CA LEU A 105 -5.94 16.96 10.78
C LEU A 105 -6.43 18.37 11.10
N GLU A 106 -6.76 18.59 12.38
CA GLU A 106 -6.92 19.94 12.91
C GLU A 106 -5.53 20.51 13.22
N GLY A 107 -5.20 21.64 12.63
CA GLY A 107 -3.90 22.29 12.76
C GLY A 107 -3.99 23.81 12.79
N ASP A 108 -2.84 24.47 12.75
CA ASP A 108 -2.73 25.93 12.82
C ASP A 108 -2.93 26.62 11.47
N LYS A 109 -2.90 25.88 10.39
CA LYS A 109 -3.01 26.41 9.02
C LYS A 109 -3.81 25.48 8.13
N ASP A 110 -4.55 26.09 7.22
CA ASP A 110 -5.23 25.36 6.17
C ASP A 110 -4.21 24.99 5.10
N SER A 111 -4.04 23.71 4.85
CA SER A 111 -3.18 23.20 3.80
C SER A 111 -3.67 21.86 3.28
N ILE A 112 -3.49 21.66 1.98
CA ILE A 112 -3.84 20.41 1.31
C ILE A 112 -2.67 20.02 0.45
N GLN A 113 -2.25 18.76 0.59
CA GLN A 113 -1.13 18.25 -0.21
C GLN A 113 -1.26 16.76 -0.45
N PHE A 114 -0.78 16.30 -1.59
CA PHE A 114 -0.50 14.90 -1.81
C PHE A 114 0.94 14.56 -1.46
N VAL A 115 1.12 13.44 -0.77
CA VAL A 115 2.42 12.86 -0.42
C VAL A 115 2.53 11.50 -1.08
N GLY A 116 3.58 11.31 -1.85
CA GLY A 116 3.89 10.09 -2.57
C GLY A 116 5.37 10.04 -2.88
N LYS A 117 5.75 9.79 -4.14
CA LYS A 117 7.14 9.91 -4.59
C LYS A 117 7.68 11.32 -4.38
N GLU A 118 6.82 12.30 -4.53
CA GLU A 118 7.05 13.72 -4.29
C GLU A 118 5.89 14.26 -3.46
N THR A 119 6.06 15.47 -2.91
CA THR A 119 4.98 16.18 -2.24
C THR A 119 4.46 17.26 -3.17
N GLN A 120 3.14 17.24 -3.44
CA GLN A 120 2.48 18.22 -4.29
C GLN A 120 1.45 19.02 -3.47
N PRO A 121 1.72 20.30 -3.18
CA PRO A 121 0.74 21.18 -2.54
C PRO A 121 -0.40 21.52 -3.50
N ILE A 122 -1.60 21.66 -2.95
CA ILE A 122 -2.80 22.02 -3.68
C ILE A 122 -3.27 23.37 -3.15
N THR A 123 -3.23 24.40 -3.98
CA THR A 123 -3.61 25.76 -3.61
C THR A 123 -5.11 26.01 -3.75
N ASP A 124 -5.76 25.35 -4.67
CA ASP A 124 -7.20 25.45 -4.92
C ASP A 124 -7.78 24.06 -5.08
N LEU A 125 -8.66 23.68 -4.13
CA LEU A 125 -9.22 22.34 -4.08
C LEU A 125 -10.42 22.23 -5.00
N ASN A 126 -10.16 21.70 -6.18
CA ASN A 126 -11.17 21.26 -7.13
C ASN A 126 -10.81 19.88 -7.68
N PRO A 127 -11.74 19.13 -8.28
CA PRO A 127 -11.50 17.78 -8.77
C PRO A 127 -10.37 17.68 -9.80
N GLU A 128 -10.16 18.72 -10.59
CA GLU A 128 -9.14 18.76 -11.63
C GLU A 128 -7.73 18.90 -11.03
N ASN A 129 -7.54 19.84 -10.10
CA ASN A 129 -6.27 20.06 -9.40
C ASN A 129 -5.92 18.84 -8.50
N LEU A 130 -6.92 18.20 -7.88
CA LEU A 130 -6.73 16.94 -7.16
C LEU A 130 -6.21 15.83 -8.08
N LEU A 131 -6.81 15.68 -9.25
CA LEU A 131 -6.39 14.69 -10.22
C LEU A 131 -4.97 14.97 -10.73
N ASP A 132 -4.64 16.23 -11.03
CA ASP A 132 -3.30 16.61 -11.46
C ASP A 132 -2.24 16.31 -10.41
N ALA A 133 -2.50 16.69 -9.16
CA ALA A 133 -1.59 16.42 -8.06
C ALA A 133 -1.45 14.91 -7.81
N TYR A 134 -2.55 14.17 -7.83
CA TYR A 134 -2.55 12.71 -7.69
C TYR A 134 -1.73 12.03 -8.79
N CYS A 135 -1.91 12.42 -10.05
CA CYS A 135 -1.18 11.83 -11.17
C CYS A 135 0.34 12.06 -11.09
N LYS A 136 0.79 13.16 -10.47
CA LYS A 136 2.21 13.44 -10.26
C LYS A 136 2.82 12.59 -9.15
N VAL A 137 2.09 12.30 -8.07
CA VAL A 137 2.62 11.59 -6.91
C VAL A 137 2.36 10.09 -6.93
N SER A 138 1.30 9.66 -7.63
CA SER A 138 0.89 8.26 -7.68
C SER A 138 1.89 7.41 -8.45
N ALA A 139 2.21 6.25 -7.87
CA ALA A 139 2.94 5.20 -8.59
C ALA A 139 2.04 4.42 -9.56
N VAL A 140 0.71 4.49 -9.36
CA VAL A 140 -0.28 3.81 -10.18
C VAL A 140 -0.75 4.74 -11.29
N GLN A 141 -0.49 4.35 -12.53
CA GLN A 141 -0.97 5.07 -13.71
C GLN A 141 -2.44 4.73 -13.95
N THR A 142 -3.34 5.63 -13.55
CA THR A 142 -4.75 5.49 -13.88
C THR A 142 -5.02 5.90 -15.33
N LYS A 143 -6.15 5.45 -15.91
CA LYS A 143 -6.54 5.81 -17.26
C LYS A 143 -6.64 7.32 -17.44
N GLU A 144 -7.16 8.02 -16.44
CA GLU A 144 -7.30 9.48 -16.43
C GLU A 144 -5.93 10.18 -16.44
N CYS A 145 -4.95 9.65 -15.68
CA CYS A 145 -3.60 10.20 -15.68
C CYS A 145 -2.89 10.01 -17.02
N LEU A 146 -3.11 8.86 -17.68
CA LEU A 146 -2.54 8.60 -19.00
C LEU A 146 -3.11 9.55 -20.05
N LEU A 147 -4.40 9.87 -19.99
CA LEU A 147 -5.06 10.78 -20.93
C LEU A 147 -4.63 12.24 -20.78
N LYS A 148 -4.18 12.66 -19.57
CA LYS A 148 -3.68 14.02 -19.33
C LYS A 148 -2.25 14.25 -19.81
N ASN A 149 -1.48 13.19 -20.00
CA ASN A 149 -0.07 13.25 -20.47
C ASN A 149 0.06 13.20 -22.01
N ILE A 150 -1.05 13.27 -22.74
CA ILE A 150 -1.11 13.39 -24.20
C ILE A 150 -1.43 14.82 -24.58
#